data_c41aed2a78e4bf5fac13a215add8d1ce
#
_entry.id   c41aed2a78e4bf5fac13a215add8d1ce
#
_cell.length_a   1.000
_cell.length_b   1.000
_cell.length_c   1.000
_cell.angle_alpha   90.00
_cell.angle_beta   90.00
_cell.angle_gamma   90.00
#
_symmetry.space_group_name_H-M   'P 1'
#
loop_
_entity.id
_entity.type
_entity.pdbx_description
1 polymer ?
#
loop_
_entity_poly.entity_id
_entity_poly.type
_entity_poly.pdbx_seq_one_letter_code
_entity_poly.pdbx_strand_id
1 'polypeptide(L)' 'RGFADFVFIPKPEYVSSYPALVVELKWNKNVKTALQQIKEKQYPDSVLDYTGDILLVEINYDKKTKEHQCLIEKYEKL' A
#
# COMPACT_ATOMS: atom_id res chain seq x y z
N ARG A 1 -3.78 12.64 9.22
CA ARG A 1 -3.13 11.77 8.29
C ARG A 1 -3.23 10.32 8.71
N GLY A 2 -3.51 9.55 7.95
CA GLY A 2 -3.66 8.15 8.16
C GLY A 2 -3.65 7.41 6.86
N PHE A 3 -3.27 8.14 5.81
CA PHE A 3 -3.26 7.56 4.49
C PHE A 3 -1.85 7.23 4.05
N ALA A 4 -1.73 6.49 2.98
CA ALA A 4 -0.45 6.15 2.41
C ALA A 4 0.22 7.38 1.79
N ASP A 5 1.51 7.26 1.53
CA ASP A 5 2.24 8.33 0.87
C ASP A 5 1.82 8.48 -0.58
N PHE A 6 1.52 7.35 -1.23
CA PHE A 6 1.10 7.34 -2.63
C PHE A 6 -0.08 6.39 -2.80
N VAL A 7 -1.01 6.79 -3.66
CA VAL A 7 -2.11 5.92 -4.05
C VAL A 7 -2.21 6.00 -5.57
N PHE A 8 -2.17 4.85 -6.23
CA PHE A 8 -2.29 4.77 -7.68
C PHE A 8 -3.56 4.00 -8.00
N ILE A 9 -4.49 4.66 -8.70
CA ILE A 9 -5.77 4.06 -9.02
C ILE A 9 -5.90 4.04 -10.54
N PRO A 10 -5.94 2.85 -11.16
CA PRO A 10 -6.11 2.78 -12.61
C PRO A 10 -7.44 3.37 -13.04
N LYS A 11 -7.47 3.88 -14.27
CA LYS A 11 -8.71 4.35 -14.85
C LYS A 11 -9.70 3.19 -15.00
N PRO A 12 -11.00 3.47 -15.03
CA PRO A 12 -12.01 2.40 -15.06
C PRO A 12 -11.81 1.37 -16.18
N GLU A 13 -11.32 1.79 -17.33
CA GLU A 13 -11.13 0.86 -18.44
C GLU A 13 -10.00 -0.14 -18.21
N TYR A 14 -9.17 0.07 -17.19
CA TYR A 14 -8.04 -0.82 -16.89
C TYR A 14 -8.24 -1.65 -15.62
N VAL A 15 -9.44 -1.64 -15.06
CA VAL A 15 -9.70 -2.26 -13.77
C VAL A 15 -9.41 -3.76 -13.78
N SER A 16 -9.63 -4.44 -14.91
CA SER A 16 -9.36 -5.86 -14.99
C SER A 16 -7.92 -6.20 -15.31
N SER A 17 -7.12 -5.20 -15.66
CA SER A 17 -5.73 -5.41 -16.09
C SER A 17 -4.72 -5.00 -15.01
N TYR A 18 -5.04 -4.03 -14.16
CA TYR A 18 -4.08 -3.48 -13.22
C TYR A 18 -4.70 -3.30 -11.85
N PRO A 19 -3.94 -3.59 -10.79
CA PRO A 19 -4.43 -3.32 -9.43
C PRO A 19 -4.25 -1.86 -9.07
N ALA A 20 -5.02 -1.40 -8.10
CA ALA A 20 -4.71 -0.16 -7.41
C ALA A 20 -3.57 -0.43 -6.43
N LEU A 21 -2.73 0.56 -6.19
CA LEU A 21 -1.60 0.43 -5.29
C LEU A 21 -1.71 1.47 -4.18
N VAL A 22 -1.55 1.01 -2.95
CA VAL A 22 -1.45 1.86 -1.77
C VAL A 22 -0.04 1.69 -1.24
N VAL A 23 0.78 2.73 -1.35
CA VAL A 23 2.21 2.63 -1.09
C VAL A 23 2.58 3.51 0.09
N GLU A 24 3.31 2.94 1.04
CA GLU A 24 3.80 3.68 2.18
C GLU A 24 5.31 3.50 2.30
N LEU A 25 6.03 4.61 2.54
CA LEU A 25 7.48 4.62 2.68
C LEU A 25 7.83 4.79 4.14
N LYS A 26 8.77 3.98 4.62
CA LYS A 26 9.20 4.02 6.01
C LYS A 26 10.73 4.04 6.08
N TRP A 27 11.23 4.48 7.22
CA TRP A 27 12.65 4.54 7.49
C TRP A 27 12.93 3.80 8.78
N ASN A 28 13.86 2.85 8.75
CA ASN A 28 14.33 2.14 9.94
C ASN A 28 13.19 1.52 10.73
N LYS A 29 12.18 1.00 10.05
CA LYS A 29 11.04 0.36 10.69
C LYS A 29 11.01 -1.11 10.35
N ASN A 30 10.30 -1.87 11.17
CA ASN A 30 10.03 -3.26 10.82
C ASN A 30 8.92 -3.27 9.76
N VAL A 31 9.25 -3.84 8.60
CA VAL A 31 8.34 -3.83 7.46
C VAL A 31 7.04 -4.55 7.78
N LYS A 32 7.11 -5.67 8.50
CA LYS A 32 5.90 -6.44 8.81
C LYS A 32 4.96 -5.66 9.72
N THR A 33 5.52 -4.97 10.72
CA THR A 33 4.72 -4.14 11.62
C THR A 33 4.09 -2.98 10.86
N ALA A 34 4.88 -2.35 9.99
CA ALA A 34 4.39 -1.22 9.20
C ALA A 34 3.26 -1.67 8.26
N LEU A 35 3.40 -2.84 7.65
CA LEU A 35 2.35 -3.36 6.78
C LEU A 35 1.07 -3.66 7.56
N GLN A 36 1.20 -4.19 8.78
CA GLN A 36 0.03 -4.42 9.63
C GLN A 36 -0.67 -3.10 9.94
N GLN A 37 0.09 -2.05 10.20
CA GLN A 37 -0.48 -0.74 10.47
C GLN A 37 -1.20 -0.16 9.26
N ILE A 38 -0.66 -0.34 8.07
CA ILE A 38 -1.30 0.18 6.87
C ILE A 38 -2.64 -0.51 6.63
N LYS A 39 -2.75 -1.79 6.96
CA LYS A 39 -4.01 -2.52 6.81
C LYS A 39 -5.10 -1.98 7.73
N GLU A 40 -4.73 -1.40 8.86
CA GLU A 40 -5.68 -0.93 9.86
C GLU A 40 -6.10 0.52 9.64
N LYS A 41 -5.52 1.18 8.64
CA LYS A 41 -5.87 2.57 8.36
C LYS A 41 -7.17 2.65 7.59
N GLN A 42 -7.82 3.80 7.69
CA GLN A 42 -8.96 4.11 6.85
C GLN A 42 -8.45 4.73 5.55
N TYR A 43 -9.07 4.35 4.46
CA TYR A 43 -8.67 4.83 3.15
C TYR A 43 -9.78 5.66 2.53
N PRO A 44 -9.44 6.58 1.61
CA PRO A 44 -10.46 7.37 0.94
C PRO A 44 -11.35 6.50 0.07
N ASP A 45 -12.54 7.01 -0.21
CA ASP A 45 -13.52 6.28 -1.00
C ASP A 45 -12.98 5.89 -2.37
N SER A 46 -12.09 6.70 -2.94
CA SER A 46 -11.51 6.38 -4.24
C SER A 46 -10.79 5.03 -4.23
N VAL A 47 -10.17 4.67 -3.10
CA VAL A 47 -9.53 3.37 -2.96
C VAL A 47 -10.58 2.29 -2.67
N LEU A 48 -11.48 2.57 -1.72
CA LEU A 48 -12.46 1.58 -1.29
C LEU A 48 -13.45 1.23 -2.39
N ASP A 49 -13.71 2.18 -3.28
CA ASP A 49 -14.67 1.97 -4.37
C ASP A 49 -14.04 1.27 -5.57
N TYR A 50 -12.72 1.11 -5.59
CA TYR A 50 -12.08 0.44 -6.71
C TYR A 50 -12.56 -1.01 -6.76
N THR A 51 -13.04 -1.44 -7.93
CA THR A 51 -13.64 -2.77 -8.07
C THR A 51 -12.63 -3.86 -8.39
N GLY A 52 -11.40 -3.49 -8.77
CA GLY A 52 -10.35 -4.45 -9.02
C GLY A 52 -9.55 -4.74 -7.77
N ASP A 53 -8.42 -5.42 -7.95
CA ASP A 53 -7.53 -5.76 -6.84
C ASP A 53 -6.85 -4.51 -6.31
N ILE A 54 -6.59 -4.51 -5.00
CA ILE A 54 -5.86 -3.45 -4.32
C ILE A 54 -4.68 -4.09 -3.62
N LEU A 55 -3.48 -3.58 -3.89
CA LEU A 55 -2.26 -4.07 -3.26
C LEU A 55 -1.74 -3.04 -2.27
N LEU A 56 -1.41 -3.52 -1.08
CA LEU A 56 -0.75 -2.72 -0.07
C LEU A 56 0.75 -2.95 -0.20
N VAL A 57 1.50 -1.88 -0.36
CA VAL A 57 2.94 -1.95 -0.60
C VAL A 57 3.64 -1.16 0.49
N GLU A 58 4.48 -1.84 1.25
CA GLU A 58 5.27 -1.21 2.29
C GLU A 58 6.73 -1.27 1.88
N ILE A 59 7.38 -0.13 1.79
CA ILE A 59 8.79 -0.04 1.44
C ILE A 59 9.53 0.60 2.60
N ASN A 60 10.53 -0.09 3.13
CA ASN A 60 11.31 0.41 4.23
C ASN A 60 12.78 0.52 3.84
N TYR A 61 13.39 1.65 4.18
CA TYR A 61 14.82 1.86 3.98
C TYR A 61 15.54 1.74 5.33
N ASP A 62 16.55 0.88 5.38
CA ASP A 62 17.36 0.71 6.57
C ASP A 62 18.63 1.55 6.40
N LYS A 63 18.76 2.56 7.24
CA LYS A 63 19.87 3.50 7.17
C LYS A 63 21.20 2.84 7.48
N LYS A 64 21.22 1.85 8.38
CA LYS A 64 22.45 1.17 8.76
C LYS A 64 22.97 0.29 7.65
N THR A 65 22.12 -0.55 7.09
CA THR A 65 22.53 -1.50 6.06
C THR A 65 22.45 -0.89 4.67
N LYS A 66 21.76 0.24 4.53
CA LYS A 66 21.55 0.90 3.23
C LYS A 66 20.71 0.05 2.29
N GLU A 67 19.88 -0.82 2.84
CA GLU A 67 19.07 -1.72 2.07
C GLU A 67 17.61 -1.31 2.12
N HIS A 68 16.89 -1.63 1.06
CA HIS A 68 15.44 -1.48 1.01
C HIS A 68 14.79 -2.84 1.21
N GLN A 69 13.68 -2.82 1.91
CA GLN A 69 12.82 -4.00 2.05
C GLN A 69 11.45 -3.63 1.56
N CYS A 70 10.80 -4.55 0.87
CA CYS A 70 9.48 -4.31 0.32
C CYS A 70 8.58 -5.48 0.64
N LEU A 71 7.41 -5.20 1.19
CA LEU A 71 6.37 -6.20 1.37
C LEU A 71 5.15 -5.76 0.60
N ILE A 72 4.52 -6.72 -0.07
CA ILE A 72 3.31 -6.47 -0.84
C ILE A 72 2.26 -7.47 -0.39
N GLU A 73 1.07 -6.98 -0.14
CA GLU A 73 -0.01 -7.84 0.28
C GLU A 73 -1.30 -7.37 -0.34
N LYS A 74 -2.16 -8.32 -0.72
CA LYS A 74 -3.45 -7.98 -1.28
C LYS A 74 -4.38 -7.50 -0.19
N TYR A 75 -5.07 -6.39 -0.43
CA TYR A 75 -6.03 -5.86 0.51
C TYR A 75 -7.35 -6.58 0.32
N GLU A 76 -7.88 -7.15 1.41
CA GLU A 76 -9.15 -7.84 1.37
C GLU A 76 -10.22 -6.92 1.93
N LYS A 77 -11.17 -6.55 1.09
CA LYS A 77 -12.31 -5.77 1.54
C LYS A 77 -13.28 -6.67 2.30
N LEU A 78 -13.89 -6.09 3.30
CA LEU A 78 -14.90 -6.81 4.06
C LEU A 78 -16.27 -6.70 3.43
#